data_f701e236ea52c7b7e7ba28d3e5ef5168
#
_entry.id   f701e236ea52c7b7e7ba28d3e5ef5168
#
_cell.length_a   1.000
_cell.length_b   1.000
_cell.length_c   1.000
_cell.angle_alpha   90.00
_cell.angle_beta   90.00
_cell.angle_gamma   90.00
#
_symmetry.space_group_name_H-M   'P 1'
#
loop_
_entity.id
_entity.type
_entity.pdbx_description
1 polymer ?
#
loop_
_entity_poly.entity_id
_entity_poly.type
_entity_poly.pdbx_seq_one_letter_code
_entity_poly.pdbx_strand_id
1 'polypeptide(L)'
;MVQGGDPTGTGNGGESIYGGAFIDEFHSRLRFNHRGLLAMANENKPNSNHSQFFFTLDACDFLDKKHTIFGKVRRVERRRTVRLKVSWVVLIRILR
;
A
#
# COMPACT_ATOMS: atom_id res chain seq x y z
N MET A 1 -6.92 -5.06 -8.98
CA MET A 1 -6.27 -4.04 -8.12
C MET A 1 -6.03 -2.74 -8.87
N VAL A 2 -5.84 -1.68 -8.16
CA VAL A 2 -5.44 -0.39 -8.74
C VAL A 2 -4.03 -0.09 -8.26
N GLN A 3 -3.08 0.08 -9.16
CA GLN A 3 -1.67 0.26 -8.85
C GLN A 3 -1.16 1.58 -9.43
N GLY A 4 -0.28 2.25 -8.69
CA GLY A 4 0.32 3.51 -9.08
C GLY A 4 1.69 3.71 -8.44
N GLY A 5 2.24 4.92 -8.57
CA GLY A 5 3.51 5.28 -7.95
C GLY A 5 4.75 5.02 -8.80
N ASP A 6 4.58 4.69 -10.08
CA ASP A 6 5.68 4.57 -11.03
C ASP A 6 5.72 5.83 -11.92
N PRO A 7 6.69 6.75 -11.71
CA PRO A 7 6.76 7.96 -12.51
C PRO A 7 7.17 7.71 -13.98
N THR A 8 7.73 6.53 -14.28
CA THR A 8 8.10 6.20 -15.67
C THR A 8 6.94 5.60 -16.46
N GLY A 9 5.90 5.12 -15.80
CA GLY A 9 4.76 4.49 -16.44
C GLY A 9 5.03 3.12 -17.07
N THR A 10 6.19 2.54 -16.82
CA THR A 10 6.60 1.26 -17.43
C THR A 10 6.24 0.03 -16.59
N GLY A 11 5.91 0.23 -15.32
CA GLY A 11 5.70 -0.84 -14.35
C GLY A 11 6.96 -1.25 -13.58
N ASN A 12 8.13 -0.73 -13.99
CA ASN A 12 9.43 -1.08 -13.40
C ASN A 12 10.15 0.09 -12.73
N GLY A 13 9.56 1.27 -12.74
CA GLY A 13 10.18 2.48 -12.21
C GLY A 13 9.76 2.83 -10.81
N GLY A 14 10.38 3.88 -10.28
CA GLY A 14 10.09 4.46 -9.00
C GLY A 14 11.17 4.23 -7.96
N GLU A 15 11.39 5.24 -7.12
CA GLU A 15 12.33 5.17 -6.00
C GLU A 15 11.63 5.57 -4.71
N SER A 16 12.05 4.96 -3.61
CA SER A 16 11.61 5.37 -2.28
C SER A 16 12.25 6.69 -1.87
N ILE A 17 11.72 7.32 -0.83
CA ILE A 17 12.33 8.53 -0.24
C ILE A 17 13.71 8.26 0.35
N TYR A 18 14.09 7.01 0.53
CA TYR A 18 15.39 6.61 1.06
C TYR A 18 16.44 6.41 -0.04
N GLY A 19 16.08 6.60 -1.31
CA GLY A 19 16.99 6.43 -2.44
C GLY A 19 17.20 4.99 -2.90
N GLY A 20 16.45 4.04 -2.39
CA GLY A 20 16.55 2.63 -2.74
C GLY A 20 15.42 1.81 -2.13
N ALA A 21 15.55 0.50 -2.15
CA ALA A 21 14.57 -0.38 -1.55
C ALA A 21 14.56 -0.23 -0.03
N PHE A 22 13.38 -0.38 0.58
CA PHE A 22 13.25 -0.37 2.03
C PHE A 22 12.57 -1.63 2.55
N ILE A 23 12.74 -1.87 3.84
CA ILE A 23 12.33 -3.11 4.51
C ILE A 23 10.81 -3.27 4.55
N ASP A 24 10.39 -4.53 4.54
CA ASP A 24 9.00 -4.89 4.81
C ASP A 24 8.66 -4.66 6.29
N GLU A 25 7.38 -4.38 6.52
CA GLU A 25 6.86 -4.22 7.87
C GLU A 25 5.51 -4.92 7.96
N PHE A 26 5.52 -6.11 8.57
CA PHE A 26 4.33 -6.93 8.72
C PHE A 26 3.81 -6.83 10.14
N HIS A 27 2.49 -6.81 10.27
CA HIS A 27 1.82 -6.78 11.55
C HIS A 27 0.70 -7.81 11.57
N SER A 28 0.56 -8.56 12.66
CA SER A 28 -0.43 -9.64 12.76
C SER A 28 -1.88 -9.16 12.61
N ARG A 29 -2.15 -7.88 12.89
CA ARG A 29 -3.48 -7.28 12.75
C ARG A 29 -3.76 -6.76 11.34
N LEU A 30 -2.73 -6.64 10.50
CA LEU A 30 -2.85 -6.12 9.14
C LEU A 30 -2.80 -7.29 8.17
N ARG A 31 -3.96 -7.67 7.65
CA ARG A 31 -4.12 -8.78 6.72
C ARG A 31 -4.93 -8.32 5.52
N PHE A 32 -4.69 -8.96 4.39
CA PHE A 32 -5.44 -8.71 3.16
C PHE A 32 -6.80 -9.43 3.18
N ASN A 33 -7.63 -9.12 4.16
CA ASN A 33 -8.90 -9.79 4.41
C ASN A 33 -10.13 -9.01 3.92
N HIS A 34 -9.94 -7.85 3.30
CA HIS A 34 -11.04 -7.05 2.75
C HIS A 34 -10.53 -6.09 1.66
N ARG A 35 -11.46 -5.49 0.93
CA ARG A 35 -11.15 -4.48 -0.09
C ARG A 35 -10.73 -3.15 0.55
N GLY A 36 -10.07 -2.30 -0.25
CA GLY A 36 -9.73 -0.93 0.16
C GLY A 36 -8.47 -0.80 0.99
N LEU A 37 -7.63 -1.83 1.02
CA LEU A 37 -6.32 -1.73 1.67
C LEU A 37 -5.31 -1.11 0.73
N LEU A 38 -4.42 -0.27 1.28
CA LEU A 38 -3.31 0.34 0.56
C LEU A 38 -2.02 -0.32 1.01
N ALA A 39 -1.27 -0.86 0.06
CA ALA A 39 -0.06 -1.61 0.34
C ALA A 39 1.04 -1.28 -0.67
N MET A 40 2.28 -1.61 -0.30
CA MET A 40 3.43 -1.43 -1.18
C MET A 40 3.55 -2.57 -2.18
N ALA A 41 3.68 -2.24 -3.46
CA ALA A 41 4.13 -3.20 -4.45
C ALA A 41 5.63 -3.44 -4.29
N ASN A 42 6.07 -4.63 -4.63
CA ASN A 42 7.49 -5.00 -4.53
C ASN A 42 7.89 -5.95 -5.66
N GLU A 43 9.14 -6.39 -5.66
CA GLU A 43 9.70 -7.26 -6.70
C GLU A 43 9.52 -8.76 -6.40
N ASN A 44 8.54 -9.13 -5.57
CA ASN A 44 8.28 -10.52 -5.13
C ASN A 44 9.44 -11.13 -4.35
N LYS A 45 10.20 -10.31 -3.66
CA LYS A 45 11.28 -10.73 -2.75
C LYS A 45 11.25 -9.87 -1.49
N PRO A 46 11.79 -10.35 -0.37
CA PRO A 46 11.82 -9.59 0.87
C PRO A 46 12.52 -8.24 0.71
N ASN A 47 11.97 -7.22 1.38
CA ASN A 47 12.59 -5.91 1.49
C ASN A 47 12.90 -5.23 0.14
N SER A 48 11.96 -5.32 -0.80
CA SER A 48 12.10 -4.74 -2.14
C SER A 48 11.08 -3.64 -2.42
N ASN A 49 10.67 -2.90 -1.40
CA ASN A 49 9.72 -1.80 -1.53
C ASN A 49 10.41 -0.56 -2.09
N HIS A 50 9.79 0.08 -3.06
CA HIS A 50 10.27 1.33 -3.66
C HIS A 50 9.20 2.42 -3.54
N SER A 51 8.55 2.80 -4.63
CA SER A 51 7.50 3.83 -4.60
C SER A 51 6.15 3.35 -5.10
N GLN A 52 6.08 2.20 -5.76
CA GLN A 52 4.82 1.70 -6.27
C GLN A 52 3.94 1.17 -5.15
N PHE A 53 2.66 1.42 -5.27
CA PHE A 53 1.64 1.02 -4.30
C PHE A 53 0.42 0.49 -5.02
N PHE A 54 -0.46 -0.20 -4.30
CA PHE A 54 -1.72 -0.67 -4.87
C PHE A 54 -2.85 -0.62 -3.84
N PHE A 55 -4.06 -0.53 -4.38
CA PHE A 55 -5.29 -0.66 -3.59
C PHE A 55 -5.92 -2.01 -3.90
N THR A 56 -6.38 -2.71 -2.88
CA THR A 56 -7.11 -3.96 -3.07
C THR A 56 -8.57 -3.69 -3.42
N LEU A 57 -9.13 -4.50 -4.30
CA LEU A 57 -10.55 -4.45 -4.68
C LEU A 57 -11.34 -5.61 -4.07
N ASP A 58 -10.66 -6.53 -3.44
CA ASP A 58 -11.24 -7.70 -2.78
C ASP A 58 -10.26 -8.24 -1.73
N ALA A 59 -10.68 -9.22 -0.95
CA ALA A 59 -9.78 -9.94 -0.06
C ALA A 59 -8.71 -10.68 -0.88
N CYS A 60 -7.46 -10.59 -0.43
CA CYS A 60 -6.30 -11.16 -1.11
C CYS A 60 -5.34 -11.78 -0.08
N ASP A 61 -5.81 -12.77 0.67
CA ASP A 61 -5.05 -13.38 1.77
C ASP A 61 -3.73 -14.00 1.33
N PHE A 62 -3.58 -14.35 0.04
CA PHE A 62 -2.32 -14.83 -0.53
C PHE A 62 -1.22 -13.77 -0.54
N LEU A 63 -1.54 -12.49 -0.28
CA LEU A 63 -0.57 -11.40 -0.16
C LEU A 63 -0.10 -11.16 1.27
N ASP A 64 -0.69 -11.84 2.24
CA ASP A 64 -0.32 -11.70 3.65
C ASP A 64 1.18 -12.02 3.84
N LYS A 65 1.87 -11.17 4.61
CA LYS A 65 3.30 -11.27 4.89
C LYS A 65 4.20 -11.25 3.65
N LYS A 66 3.68 -10.76 2.53
CA LYS A 66 4.45 -10.54 1.29
C LYS A 66 4.52 -9.08 0.91
N HIS A 67 3.49 -8.31 1.25
CA HIS A 67 3.39 -6.89 0.97
C HIS A 67 3.08 -6.12 2.25
N THR A 68 3.69 -4.97 2.41
CA THR A 68 3.48 -4.10 3.56
C THR A 68 2.21 -3.28 3.39
N ILE A 69 1.24 -3.47 4.28
CA ILE A 69 0.03 -2.67 4.34
C ILE A 69 0.33 -1.40 5.15
N PHE A 70 0.06 -0.23 4.58
CA PHE A 70 0.34 1.03 5.27
C PHE A 70 -0.85 1.98 5.31
N GLY A 71 -1.98 1.62 4.73
CA GLY A 71 -3.16 2.47 4.74
C GLY A 71 -4.42 1.71 4.36
N LYS A 72 -5.52 2.41 4.43
CA LYS A 72 -6.83 1.92 3.98
C LYS A 72 -7.68 3.07 3.48
N VAL A 73 -8.58 2.77 2.55
CA VAL A 73 -9.56 3.73 2.06
C VAL A 73 -10.73 3.78 3.04
N ARG A 74 -11.12 4.99 3.43
CA ARG A 74 -12.29 5.24 4.27
C ARG A 74 -13.34 6.00 3.50
N ARG A 75 -14.60 5.58 3.66
CA ARG A 75 -15.75 6.32 3.16
C ARG A 75 -16.16 7.34 4.23
N VAL A 76 -16.20 8.61 3.84
CA VAL A 76 -16.69 9.68 4.71
C VAL A 76 -17.95 10.28 4.09
N GLU A 77 -19.06 10.19 4.81
CA GLU A 77 -20.32 10.78 4.40
C GLU A 77 -20.58 12.05 5.21
N ARG A 78 -20.82 13.16 4.52
CA ARG A 78 -21.27 14.41 5.11
C ARG A 78 -22.47 14.93 4.33
N ARG A 79 -23.65 14.88 4.93
CA ARG A 79 -24.90 15.30 4.30
C ARG A 79 -25.12 14.56 2.97
N ARG A 80 -25.01 15.26 1.83
CA ARG A 80 -25.20 14.69 0.49
C ARG A 80 -23.87 14.34 -0.21
N THR A 81 -22.74 14.50 0.47
CA THR A 81 -21.42 14.30 -0.12
C THR A 81 -20.77 13.03 0.43
N VAL A 82 -20.36 12.15 -0.46
CA VAL A 82 -19.54 10.99 -0.12
C VAL A 82 -18.11 11.29 -0.54
N ARG A 83 -17.16 11.14 0.38
CA ARG A 83 -15.73 11.30 0.11
C ARG A 83 -14.98 10.05 0.54
N LEU A 84 -14.01 9.65 -0.28
CA LEU A 84 -13.08 8.59 0.06
C LEU A 84 -11.81 9.23 0.63
N LYS A 85 -11.35 8.70 1.75
CA LYS A 85 -10.10 9.12 2.38
C LYS A 85 -9.23 7.90 2.63
N VAL A 86 -7.92 8.09 2.49
CA VAL A 86 -6.94 7.09 2.90
C VAL A 86 -6.58 7.32 4.36
N SER A 87 -6.70 6.28 5.16
CA SER A 87 -6.27 6.28 6.55
C SER A 87 -4.94 5.56 6.65
N TRP A 88 -3.95 6.24 7.21
CA TRP A 88 -2.59 5.71 7.35
C TRP A 88 -2.47 4.82 8.59
N VAL A 89 -1.84 3.66 8.44
CA VAL A 89 -1.73 2.66 9.50
C VAL A 89 -0.32 2.58 10.09
N VAL A 90 0.72 2.63 9.24
CA VAL A 90 2.14 2.52 9.65
C VAL A 90 2.96 3.68 9.14
N LEU A 91 2.37 4.87 9.14
CA LEU A 91 2.95 6.07 8.54
C LEU A 91 4.34 6.43 9.07
N ILE A 92 4.54 6.32 10.37
CA ILE A 92 5.74 6.82 11.04
C ILE A 92 7.02 6.08 10.59
N ARG A 93 6.92 4.78 10.29
CA ARG A 93 8.09 4.00 9.89
C ARG A 93 8.37 4.05 8.40
N ILE A 94 7.34 4.15 7.59
CA ILE A 94 7.49 4.19 6.13
C ILE A 94 7.99 5.55 5.64
N LEU A 95 7.61 6.63 6.33
CA LEU A 95 7.99 7.99 5.95
C LEU A 95 9.26 8.51 6.65
N ARG A 96 9.83 7.73 7.52
CA ARG A 96 11.14 8.05 8.09
C ARG A 96 12.22 7.56 7.15
#